data_b45a4fc639c331207bb253495fe84a16
#
_entry.id   b45a4fc639c331207bb253495fe84a16
#
_cell.length_a   1.000
_cell.length_b   1.000
_cell.length_c   1.000
_cell.angle_alpha   90.00
_cell.angle_beta   90.00
_cell.angle_gamma   90.00
#
_symmetry.space_group_name_H-M   'P 1'
#
loop_
_entity.id
_entity.type
_entity.pdbx_description
1 polymer ?
#
loop_
_entity_poly.entity_id
_entity_poly.type
_entity_poly.pdbx_seq_one_letter_code
_entity_poly.pdbx_strand_id
1 'polypeptide(L)'
;VVLIDEVDLHLHPNWQRTILRKLHDVFPNIQFIVSTHSPIIVVGSSDIAQVINLNNPTEEVPDISKSNVGLVLLSELFGLSSLKSPIWDEKIKERENILSKSELSEDDKERLEELNQEMNGLSIQDPNIIRTNELLEKIANELHIQL
;
A
#
# COMPACT_ATOMS: atom_id res chain seq x y z
N VAL A 1 -11.57 -29.85 9.80
CA VAL A 1 -11.65 -28.58 9.03
C VAL A 1 -12.49 -27.59 9.81
N VAL A 2 -12.05 -26.34 9.92
CA VAL A 2 -12.77 -25.23 10.55
C VAL A 2 -12.93 -24.12 9.53
N LEU A 3 -14.16 -23.62 9.39
CA LEU A 3 -14.50 -22.50 8.51
C LEU A 3 -14.71 -21.25 9.38
N ILE A 4 -14.06 -20.16 9.04
CA ILE A 4 -14.21 -18.87 9.73
C ILE A 4 -14.50 -17.81 8.68
N ASP A 5 -15.66 -17.20 8.77
CA ASP A 5 -16.05 -16.09 7.91
C ASP A 5 -15.63 -14.78 8.55
N GLU A 6 -15.09 -13.85 7.73
CA GLU A 6 -14.60 -12.54 8.17
C GLU A 6 -13.69 -12.60 9.41
N VAL A 7 -12.60 -13.37 9.33
CA VAL A 7 -11.68 -13.60 10.46
C VAL A 7 -11.05 -12.32 11.02
N ASP A 8 -11.06 -11.22 10.26
CA ASP A 8 -10.57 -9.90 10.66
C ASP A 8 -11.60 -9.07 11.45
N LEU A 9 -12.87 -9.52 11.48
CA LEU A 9 -13.95 -8.74 12.09
C LEU A 9 -13.66 -8.45 13.57
N HIS A 10 -13.74 -7.17 13.94
CA HIS A 10 -13.46 -6.64 15.29
C HIS A 10 -12.03 -6.84 15.81
N LEU A 11 -11.09 -7.33 15.00
CA LEU A 11 -9.71 -7.47 15.42
C LEU A 11 -8.91 -6.17 15.20
N HIS A 12 -8.15 -5.77 16.23
CA HIS A 12 -7.14 -4.73 16.07
C HIS A 12 -6.08 -5.14 15.04
N PRO A 13 -5.53 -4.23 14.20
CA PRO A 13 -4.55 -4.55 13.15
C PRO A 13 -3.37 -5.44 13.58
N ASN A 14 -2.84 -5.23 14.80
CA ASN A 14 -1.77 -6.08 15.33
C ASN A 14 -2.22 -7.55 15.53
N TRP A 15 -3.49 -7.76 15.85
CA TRP A 15 -4.05 -9.11 16.00
C TRP A 15 -4.33 -9.73 14.63
N GLN A 16 -4.86 -8.94 13.70
CA GLN A 16 -5.06 -9.38 12.32
C GLN A 16 -3.76 -9.95 11.73
N ARG A 17 -2.64 -9.27 11.96
CA ARG A 17 -1.33 -9.71 11.46
C ARG A 17 -0.89 -11.08 11.97
N THR A 18 -1.37 -11.54 13.13
CA THR A 18 -0.83 -12.71 13.83
C THR A 18 -1.84 -13.82 14.07
N ILE A 19 -3.14 -13.58 13.89
CA ILE A 19 -4.19 -14.49 14.30
C ILE A 19 -4.09 -15.85 13.60
N LEU A 20 -3.88 -15.91 12.28
CA LEU A 20 -3.81 -17.16 11.56
C LEU A 20 -2.60 -17.99 11.96
N ARG A 21 -1.46 -17.35 12.20
CA ARG A 21 -0.26 -18.02 12.73
C ARG A 21 -0.53 -18.62 14.11
N LYS A 22 -1.16 -17.87 15.01
CA LYS A 22 -1.53 -18.36 16.33
C LYS A 22 -2.50 -19.54 16.27
N LEU A 23 -3.49 -19.49 15.38
CA LEU A 23 -4.41 -20.61 15.17
C LEU A 23 -3.66 -21.84 14.65
N HIS A 24 -2.75 -21.67 13.71
CA HIS A 24 -1.90 -22.75 13.19
C HIS A 24 -1.03 -23.37 14.28
N ASP A 25 -0.37 -22.54 15.11
CA ASP A 25 0.55 -22.98 16.15
C ASP A 25 -0.18 -23.73 17.27
N VAL A 26 -1.38 -23.26 17.66
CA VAL A 26 -2.19 -23.90 18.73
C VAL A 26 -2.88 -25.16 18.24
N PHE A 27 -3.27 -25.19 16.96
CA PHE A 27 -4.04 -26.30 16.38
C PHE A 27 -3.38 -26.85 15.11
N PRO A 28 -2.17 -27.45 15.19
CA PRO A 28 -1.38 -27.82 14.00
C PRO A 28 -2.03 -28.92 13.14
N ASN A 29 -3.00 -29.66 13.67
CA ASN A 29 -3.69 -30.72 12.96
C ASN A 29 -5.04 -30.28 12.39
N ILE A 30 -5.40 -29.00 12.50
CA ILE A 30 -6.65 -28.46 11.99
C ILE A 30 -6.38 -27.66 10.73
N GLN A 31 -7.10 -28.00 9.66
CA GLN A 31 -7.17 -27.15 8.48
C GLN A 31 -8.19 -26.03 8.72
N PHE A 32 -7.73 -24.78 8.61
CA PHE A 32 -8.59 -23.61 8.63
C PHE A 32 -8.85 -23.14 7.20
N ILE A 33 -10.10 -22.82 6.90
CA ILE A 33 -10.51 -22.11 5.69
C ILE A 33 -11.17 -20.82 6.17
N VAL A 34 -10.58 -19.69 5.82
CA VAL A 34 -11.02 -18.38 6.34
C VAL A 34 -11.35 -17.44 5.20
N SER A 35 -12.37 -16.61 5.37
CA SER A 35 -12.58 -15.42 4.52
C SER A 35 -12.09 -14.16 5.22
N THR A 36 -11.67 -13.19 4.44
CA THR A 36 -11.22 -11.88 4.95
C THR A 36 -11.28 -10.81 3.88
N HIS A 37 -11.53 -9.58 4.28
CA HIS A 37 -11.33 -8.36 3.48
C HIS A 37 -10.09 -7.57 3.91
N SER A 38 -9.28 -8.12 4.84
CA SER A 38 -8.11 -7.43 5.38
C SER A 38 -6.82 -7.80 4.65
N PRO A 39 -6.14 -6.85 4.00
CA PRO A 39 -4.82 -7.08 3.45
C PRO A 39 -3.77 -7.40 4.52
N ILE A 40 -4.02 -7.00 5.78
CA ILE A 40 -3.14 -7.29 6.91
C ILE A 40 -3.14 -8.78 7.23
N ILE A 41 -4.32 -9.44 7.22
CA ILE A 41 -4.45 -10.90 7.37
C ILE A 41 -3.68 -11.60 6.25
N VAL A 42 -3.90 -11.17 5.01
CA VAL A 42 -3.28 -11.76 3.82
C VAL A 42 -1.75 -11.69 3.89
N VAL A 43 -1.18 -10.50 4.17
CA VAL A 43 0.27 -10.33 4.35
C VAL A 43 0.80 -11.11 5.55
N GLY A 44 0.07 -11.10 6.68
CA GLY A 44 0.51 -11.74 7.92
C GLY A 44 0.52 -13.26 7.88
N SER A 45 -0.13 -13.89 6.88
CA SER A 45 -0.24 -15.34 6.74
C SER A 45 0.35 -15.90 5.44
N SER A 46 0.93 -15.06 4.62
CA SER A 46 1.38 -15.40 3.26
C SER A 46 2.41 -16.53 3.17
N ASP A 47 3.11 -16.82 4.25
CA ASP A 47 4.11 -17.89 4.34
C ASP A 47 3.54 -19.22 4.90
N ILE A 48 2.32 -19.21 5.44
CA ILE A 48 1.67 -20.38 6.04
C ILE A 48 0.33 -20.75 5.40
N ALA A 49 -0.24 -19.88 4.56
CA ALA A 49 -1.55 -20.05 3.97
C ALA A 49 -1.54 -19.90 2.45
N GLN A 50 -2.38 -20.67 1.78
CA GLN A 50 -2.71 -20.42 0.38
C GLN A 50 -3.78 -19.34 0.30
N VAL A 51 -3.54 -18.32 -0.51
CA VAL A 51 -4.50 -17.25 -0.78
C VAL A 51 -5.26 -17.55 -2.06
N ILE A 52 -6.58 -17.37 -2.04
CA ILE A 52 -7.46 -17.54 -3.19
C ILE A 52 -8.27 -16.26 -3.37
N ASN A 53 -8.21 -15.66 -4.56
CA ASN A 53 -9.04 -14.51 -4.90
C ASN A 53 -10.43 -15.00 -5.31
N LEU A 54 -11.45 -14.73 -4.51
CA LEU A 54 -12.82 -15.17 -4.81
C LEU A 54 -13.45 -14.43 -6.02
N ASN A 55 -12.95 -13.24 -6.38
CA ASN A 55 -13.40 -12.55 -7.59
C ASN A 55 -12.86 -13.21 -8.87
N ASN A 56 -11.69 -13.87 -8.77
CA ASN A 56 -11.08 -14.61 -9.87
C ASN A 56 -10.40 -15.88 -9.35
N PRO A 57 -11.17 -16.94 -9.01
CA PRO A 57 -10.65 -18.12 -8.32
C PRO A 57 -9.68 -18.98 -9.15
N THR A 58 -9.67 -18.78 -10.46
CA THR A 58 -8.80 -19.52 -11.40
C THR A 58 -7.44 -18.86 -11.63
N GLU A 59 -7.30 -17.63 -11.19
CA GLU A 59 -6.07 -16.86 -11.32
C GLU A 59 -5.10 -17.17 -10.17
N GLU A 60 -3.86 -17.42 -10.53
CA GLU A 60 -2.83 -17.69 -9.54
C GLU A 60 -2.43 -16.38 -8.84
N VAL A 61 -2.60 -16.36 -7.51
CA VAL A 61 -2.22 -15.20 -6.69
C VAL A 61 -0.70 -15.12 -6.65
N PRO A 62 -0.10 -13.95 -6.98
CA PRO A 62 1.34 -13.78 -6.90
C PRO A 62 1.89 -14.03 -5.49
N ASP A 63 3.18 -14.40 -5.40
CA ASP A 63 3.85 -14.53 -4.10
C ASP A 63 3.92 -13.18 -3.38
N ILE A 64 3.10 -13.05 -2.35
CA ILE A 64 2.97 -11.84 -1.52
C ILE A 64 3.80 -11.90 -0.24
N SER A 65 4.57 -12.98 -0.02
CA SER A 65 5.35 -13.18 1.21
C SER A 65 6.38 -12.08 1.49
N LYS A 66 6.82 -11.38 0.45
CA LYS A 66 7.75 -10.24 0.52
C LYS A 66 7.08 -8.90 0.31
N SER A 67 5.76 -8.88 0.17
CA SER A 67 4.99 -7.66 -0.07
C SER A 67 4.65 -6.95 1.25
N ASN A 68 4.36 -5.68 1.15
CA ASN A 68 3.76 -4.91 2.24
C ASN A 68 2.25 -4.71 1.99
N VAL A 69 1.54 -4.28 3.03
CA VAL A 69 0.09 -4.07 2.99
C VAL A 69 -0.33 -3.11 1.87
N GLY A 70 0.45 -2.04 1.63
CA GLY A 70 0.16 -1.06 0.59
C GLY A 70 0.23 -1.67 -0.81
N LEU A 71 1.25 -2.48 -1.10
CA LEU A 71 1.37 -3.18 -2.38
C LEU A 71 0.25 -4.19 -2.59
N VAL A 72 -0.16 -4.89 -1.54
CA VAL A 72 -1.28 -5.84 -1.62
C VAL A 72 -2.59 -5.12 -1.88
N LEU A 73 -2.83 -3.96 -1.26
CA LEU A 73 -4.01 -3.12 -1.53
C LEU A 73 -4.08 -2.66 -2.99
N LEU A 74 -2.94 -2.31 -3.60
CA LEU A 74 -2.86 -1.86 -4.99
C LEU A 74 -2.85 -3.02 -5.99
N SER A 75 -2.71 -4.27 -5.53
CA SER A 75 -2.75 -5.46 -6.40
C SER A 75 -4.17 -5.80 -6.83
N GLU A 76 -4.29 -6.69 -7.81
CA GLU A 76 -5.57 -7.20 -8.31
C GLU A 76 -6.41 -7.91 -7.24
N LEU A 77 -5.77 -8.36 -6.14
CA LEU A 77 -6.48 -8.95 -5.00
C LEU A 77 -7.48 -7.99 -4.34
N PHE A 78 -7.10 -6.72 -4.21
CA PHE A 78 -7.93 -5.70 -3.57
C PHE A 78 -8.38 -4.60 -4.54
N GLY A 79 -7.66 -4.40 -5.65
CA GLY A 79 -8.04 -3.51 -6.74
C GLY A 79 -8.10 -2.03 -6.36
N LEU A 80 -7.39 -1.61 -5.31
CA LEU A 80 -7.34 -0.20 -4.92
C LEU A 80 -6.50 0.58 -5.92
N SER A 81 -7.03 1.65 -6.49
CA SER A 81 -6.34 2.47 -7.49
C SER A 81 -5.29 3.39 -6.90
N SER A 82 -5.42 3.75 -5.63
CA SER A 82 -4.50 4.65 -4.92
C SER A 82 -4.55 4.41 -3.41
N LEU A 83 -3.44 4.66 -2.72
CA LEU A 83 -3.35 4.69 -1.24
C LEU A 83 -3.59 6.08 -0.67
N LYS A 84 -3.81 7.08 -1.52
CA LYS A 84 -4.04 8.46 -1.13
C LYS A 84 -5.52 8.74 -0.95
N SER A 85 -5.86 9.88 -0.35
CA SER A 85 -7.25 10.30 -0.27
C SER A 85 -7.78 10.71 -1.66
N PRO A 86 -9.09 10.58 -1.94
CA PRO A 86 -9.67 11.00 -3.22
C PRO A 86 -9.35 12.44 -3.60
N ILE A 87 -9.34 13.35 -2.63
CA ILE A 87 -8.98 14.78 -2.84
C ILE A 87 -7.53 14.91 -3.35
N TRP A 88 -6.62 14.09 -2.83
CA TRP A 88 -5.24 14.05 -3.31
C TRP A 88 -5.12 13.50 -4.73
N ASP A 89 -5.87 12.47 -5.03
CA ASP A 89 -5.87 11.88 -6.38
C ASP A 89 -6.41 12.88 -7.40
N GLU A 90 -7.43 13.69 -7.03
CA GLU A 90 -7.93 14.77 -7.87
C GLU A 90 -6.86 15.86 -8.12
N LYS A 91 -6.16 16.30 -7.07
CA LYS A 91 -5.08 17.29 -7.20
C LYS A 91 -3.91 16.79 -8.03
N ILE A 92 -3.54 15.52 -7.89
CA ILE A 92 -2.50 14.89 -8.71
C ILE A 92 -2.93 14.87 -10.18
N LYS A 93 -4.17 14.45 -10.47
CA LYS A 93 -4.72 14.45 -11.84
C LYS A 93 -4.79 15.86 -12.43
N GLU A 94 -5.22 16.86 -11.64
CA GLU A 94 -5.23 18.26 -12.08
C GLU A 94 -3.81 18.70 -12.46
N ARG A 95 -2.82 18.44 -11.60
CA ARG A 95 -1.43 18.76 -11.84
C ARG A 95 -0.88 18.08 -13.11
N GLU A 96 -1.14 16.79 -13.28
CA GLU A 96 -0.72 16.02 -14.46
C GLU A 96 -1.37 16.56 -15.73
N ASN A 97 -2.65 16.93 -15.70
CA ASN A 97 -3.35 17.51 -16.83
C ASN A 97 -2.73 18.86 -17.25
N ILE A 98 -2.36 19.73 -16.28
CA ILE A 98 -1.69 20.99 -16.58
C ILE A 98 -0.32 20.71 -17.20
N LEU A 99 0.48 19.81 -16.60
CA LEU A 99 1.82 19.47 -17.09
C LEU A 99 1.82 18.79 -18.48
N SER A 100 0.72 18.18 -18.89
CA SER A 100 0.58 17.54 -20.20
C SER A 100 0.31 18.51 -21.34
N LYS A 101 0.02 19.78 -21.05
CA LYS A 101 -0.18 20.83 -22.07
C LYS A 101 1.12 21.17 -22.76
N SER A 102 1.08 21.36 -24.07
CA SER A 102 2.26 21.75 -24.88
C SER A 102 2.78 23.14 -24.54
N GLU A 103 1.89 24.05 -24.14
CA GLU A 103 2.23 25.40 -23.69
C GLU A 103 1.43 25.70 -22.41
N LEU A 104 2.10 26.25 -21.42
CA LEU A 104 1.49 26.64 -20.13
C LEU A 104 1.17 28.14 -20.18
N SER A 105 -0.08 28.48 -19.89
CA SER A 105 -0.49 29.87 -19.64
C SER A 105 0.05 30.37 -18.29
N GLU A 106 0.01 31.67 -18.04
CA GLU A 106 0.39 32.22 -16.74
C GLU A 106 -0.52 31.69 -15.62
N ASP A 107 -1.81 31.55 -15.89
CA ASP A 107 -2.78 30.95 -14.93
C ASP A 107 -2.41 29.49 -14.62
N ASP A 108 -1.96 28.71 -15.62
CA ASP A 108 -1.49 27.33 -15.40
C ASP A 108 -0.25 27.27 -14.50
N LYS A 109 0.67 28.20 -14.66
CA LYS A 109 1.88 28.29 -13.84
C LYS A 109 1.55 28.64 -12.39
N GLU A 110 0.68 29.65 -12.19
CA GLU A 110 0.20 30.05 -10.87
C GLU A 110 -0.51 28.87 -10.18
N ARG A 111 -1.39 28.18 -10.90
CA ARG A 111 -2.11 27.02 -10.36
C ARG A 111 -1.17 25.85 -10.03
N LEU A 112 -0.14 25.58 -10.83
CA LEU A 112 0.88 24.59 -10.53
C LEU A 112 1.67 24.93 -9.26
N GLU A 113 1.97 26.21 -9.05
CA GLU A 113 2.69 26.65 -7.86
C GLU A 113 1.84 26.45 -6.59
N GLU A 114 0.55 26.81 -6.64
CA GLU A 114 -0.40 26.55 -5.56
C GLU A 114 -0.50 25.04 -5.25
N LEU A 115 -0.71 24.20 -6.27
CA LEU A 115 -0.79 22.75 -6.09
C LEU A 115 0.49 22.16 -5.48
N ASN A 116 1.66 22.64 -5.91
CA ASN A 116 2.94 22.19 -5.36
C ASN A 116 3.10 22.63 -3.89
N GLN A 117 2.68 23.84 -3.52
CA GLN A 117 2.69 24.31 -2.13
C GLN A 117 1.76 23.49 -1.25
N GLU A 118 0.53 23.24 -1.71
CA GLU A 118 -0.43 22.41 -1.00
C GLU A 118 0.09 20.98 -0.82
N MET A 119 0.72 20.42 -1.86
CA MET A 119 1.27 19.06 -1.84
C MET A 119 2.50 18.93 -0.94
N ASN A 120 3.33 19.96 -0.82
CA ASN A 120 4.50 19.94 0.06
C ASN A 120 4.13 20.12 1.56
N GLY A 121 3.03 20.82 1.85
CA GLY A 121 2.62 21.15 3.23
C GLY A 121 1.98 20.00 4.02
N LEU A 122 1.57 18.90 3.38
CA LEU A 122 0.73 17.86 3.99
C LEU A 122 1.32 16.43 3.93
N SER A 123 2.54 16.25 3.48
CA SER A 123 3.13 14.91 3.49
C SER A 123 3.46 14.48 4.92
N ILE A 124 2.64 13.59 5.49
CA ILE A 124 3.17 12.63 6.45
C ILE A 124 4.17 11.83 5.64
N GLN A 125 5.42 12.23 5.66
CA GLN A 125 6.47 11.55 4.93
C GLN A 125 6.59 10.15 5.53
N ASP A 126 6.47 9.14 4.69
CA ASP A 126 6.77 7.77 5.11
C ASP A 126 8.17 7.79 5.78
N PRO A 127 8.30 7.31 7.03
CA PRO A 127 9.59 7.30 7.73
C PRO A 127 10.72 6.62 6.94
N ASN A 128 10.37 5.67 6.06
CA ASN A 128 11.32 5.01 5.18
C ASN A 128 11.79 5.95 4.05
N ILE A 129 10.91 6.78 3.52
CA ILE A 129 11.26 7.78 2.50
C ILE A 129 12.18 8.84 3.12
N ILE A 130 11.87 9.33 4.34
CA ILE A 130 12.73 10.27 5.07
C ILE A 130 14.13 9.68 5.22
N ARG A 131 14.21 8.45 5.74
CA ARG A 131 15.50 7.77 5.97
C ARG A 131 16.27 7.52 4.66
N THR A 132 15.56 7.22 3.58
CA THR A 132 16.19 7.04 2.25
C THR A 132 16.73 8.37 1.73
N ASN A 133 15.98 9.45 1.86
CA ASN A 133 16.43 10.80 1.45
C ASN A 133 17.64 11.26 2.29
N GLU A 134 17.62 11.05 3.61
CA GLU A 134 18.78 11.35 4.48
C GLU A 134 20.03 10.54 4.09
N LEU A 135 19.86 9.28 3.68
CA LEU A 135 20.96 8.46 3.18
C LEU A 135 21.49 8.95 1.83
N LEU A 136 20.58 9.33 0.91
CA LEU A 136 20.95 9.88 -0.39
C LEU A 136 21.70 11.22 -0.24
N GLU A 137 21.25 12.11 0.65
CA GLU A 137 21.95 13.35 0.96
C GLU A 137 23.35 13.11 1.55
N LYS A 138 23.49 12.13 2.46
CA LYS A 138 24.81 11.75 2.99
C LYS A 138 25.74 11.24 1.91
N ILE A 139 25.27 10.36 1.03
CA ILE A 139 26.05 9.81 -0.09
C ILE A 139 26.42 10.93 -1.06
N ALA A 140 25.49 11.82 -1.41
CA ALA A 140 25.76 12.95 -2.29
C ALA A 140 26.83 13.89 -1.71
N ASN A 141 26.75 14.19 -0.42
CA ASN A 141 27.77 15.00 0.27
C ASN A 141 29.14 14.32 0.32
N GLU A 142 29.22 13.00 0.56
CA GLU A 142 30.49 12.25 0.53
C GLU A 142 31.10 12.19 -0.88
N LEU A 143 30.27 12.12 -1.92
CA LEU A 143 30.70 12.07 -3.31
C LEU A 143 30.86 13.45 -3.95
N HIS A 144 30.59 14.56 -3.23
CA HIS A 144 30.58 15.93 -3.73
C HIS A 144 29.67 16.15 -4.95
N ILE A 145 28.53 15.43 -5.00
CA ILE A 145 27.51 15.55 -6.04
C ILE A 145 26.40 16.48 -5.52
N GLN A 146 26.04 17.52 -6.31
CA GLN A 146 24.83 18.31 -6.05
C GLN A 146 23.62 17.53 -6.57
N LEU A 147 22.66 17.24 -5.65
CA LEU A 147 21.35 16.69 -5.99
C LEU A 147 20.36 17.78 -6.39
#